data_99ef2d8a339e58e3f650c2382348254a
#
_entry.id   99ef2d8a339e58e3f650c2382348254a
#
_cell.length_a   1.000
_cell.length_b   1.000
_cell.length_c   1.000
_cell.angle_alpha   90.00
_cell.angle_beta   90.00
_cell.angle_gamma   90.00
#
_symmetry.space_group_name_H-M   'P 1'
#
loop_
_entity.id
_entity.type
_entity.pdbx_description
1 polymer ?
#
loop_
_entity_poly.entity_id
_entity_poly.type
_entity_poly.pdbx_seq_one_letter_code
_entity_poly.pdbx_strand_id
1 'polypeptide(L)'
;ISVMKIARETAAFGTKSADKFLDELLIFREHAWHHCYSSIDPYGAHNLPQWARDSWRDTENDVRTIVLNKNQFEFSKSPSTLWNLCQTSLYRHGELHNNLRMTWGKATPLWTKSLEESLEMGQHLNDKFALDGRDPSSIAGIHWCHGLFDRAFYPPLPVMGVVRKRDLETHKSRLDLSRYENHVHRKPSEQSHPFIVIGAGYSGAFAAHLLNSYGYDVLVIDKGTIPGGRSSTKTRPEGMYNHGNGDTGDTNIPNADQQIQEWLEGIEVICETKVTRVTQQDQCVHVEDENGTVWKSDSIIVTCPIPQCYELISEELPVEWKNHPYESSWTLILTHSNPASERLLAVKHPSIEKIRRGINDVFSNHVIIQMGTKWSDKHLEESQEIIIERILELMQSDMDDEAFEWISTASIHAHRWRFARPKMVPKEVDIERICFAGDSWSKPLGTIEAAIDSAKWSVAELLFKLKLTTQDKKSHQTTLF
;
A
#
# COMPACT_ATOMS: atom_id res chain seq x y z
N ILE A 1 -14.97 -26.91 12.06
CA ILE A 1 -15.86 -27.74 11.20
C ILE A 1 -15.01 -28.88 10.64
N SER A 2 -15.53 -30.13 10.65
CA SER A 2 -14.81 -31.30 10.16
C SER A 2 -14.86 -31.35 8.61
N VAL A 3 -13.70 -31.59 7.97
CA VAL A 3 -13.59 -31.80 6.51
C VAL A 3 -14.54 -32.91 6.03
N MET A 4 -14.67 -33.99 6.81
CA MET A 4 -15.57 -35.10 6.51
C MET A 4 -17.05 -34.71 6.54
N LYS A 5 -17.42 -33.75 7.43
CA LYS A 5 -18.78 -33.22 7.46
C LYS A 5 -19.06 -32.40 6.19
N ILE A 6 -18.15 -31.51 5.81
CA ILE A 6 -18.26 -30.71 4.58
C ILE A 6 -18.36 -31.63 3.35
N ALA A 7 -17.50 -32.64 3.26
CA ALA A 7 -17.52 -33.60 2.15
C ALA A 7 -18.86 -34.34 2.02
N ARG A 8 -19.42 -34.82 3.15
CA ARG A 8 -20.73 -35.51 3.13
C ARG A 8 -21.87 -34.57 2.72
N GLU A 9 -21.91 -33.37 3.26
CA GLU A 9 -22.92 -32.38 2.92
C GLU A 9 -22.82 -31.98 1.44
N THR A 10 -21.60 -31.77 0.93
CA THR A 10 -21.37 -31.45 -0.48
C THR A 10 -21.78 -32.59 -1.41
N ALA A 11 -21.44 -33.84 -1.08
CA ALA A 11 -21.82 -35.00 -1.88
C ALA A 11 -23.34 -35.17 -2.00
N ALA A 12 -24.10 -34.72 -0.98
CA ALA A 12 -25.56 -34.78 -0.99
C ALA A 12 -26.20 -33.88 -2.07
N PHE A 13 -25.49 -32.88 -2.59
CA PHE A 13 -26.01 -32.02 -3.69
C PHE A 13 -26.07 -32.74 -5.05
N GLY A 14 -25.23 -33.76 -5.31
CA GLY A 14 -25.24 -34.55 -6.51
C GLY A 14 -25.07 -33.79 -7.84
N THR A 15 -24.32 -32.66 -7.82
CA THR A 15 -24.11 -31.78 -8.96
C THR A 15 -22.66 -31.81 -9.43
N LYS A 16 -22.42 -31.51 -10.74
CA LYS A 16 -21.05 -31.37 -11.27
C LYS A 16 -20.20 -30.36 -10.49
N SER A 17 -20.81 -29.30 -9.96
CA SER A 17 -20.12 -28.31 -9.12
C SER A 17 -19.72 -28.90 -7.78
N ALA A 18 -20.58 -29.73 -7.17
CA ALA A 18 -20.26 -30.45 -5.94
C ALA A 18 -19.13 -31.47 -6.16
N ASP A 19 -19.16 -32.23 -7.27
CA ASP A 19 -18.09 -33.16 -7.64
C ASP A 19 -16.76 -32.41 -7.78
N LYS A 20 -16.76 -31.27 -8.49
CA LYS A 20 -15.55 -30.45 -8.65
C LYS A 20 -15.02 -29.91 -7.32
N PHE A 21 -15.91 -29.51 -6.41
CA PHE A 21 -15.52 -29.06 -5.07
C PHE A 21 -14.92 -30.22 -4.26
N LEU A 22 -15.47 -31.42 -4.37
CA LEU A 22 -14.95 -32.61 -3.71
C LEU A 22 -13.57 -33.01 -4.25
N ASP A 23 -13.31 -32.87 -5.55
CA ASP A 23 -11.98 -33.05 -6.13
C ASP A 23 -10.95 -32.09 -5.49
N GLU A 24 -11.29 -30.82 -5.36
CA GLU A 24 -10.41 -29.84 -4.69
C GLU A 24 -10.20 -30.18 -3.21
N LEU A 25 -11.27 -30.52 -2.50
CA LEU A 25 -11.24 -30.77 -1.06
C LEU A 25 -10.56 -32.10 -0.68
N LEU A 26 -10.80 -33.18 -1.41
CA LEU A 26 -10.38 -34.52 -1.03
C LEU A 26 -9.15 -35.01 -1.81
N ILE A 27 -8.89 -34.47 -3.02
CA ILE A 27 -7.77 -34.91 -3.86
C ILE A 27 -6.64 -33.88 -3.80
N PHE A 28 -6.87 -32.67 -4.30
CA PHE A 28 -5.80 -31.67 -4.37
C PHE A 28 -5.31 -31.21 -3.01
N ARG A 29 -6.21 -31.06 -2.04
CA ARG A 29 -5.84 -30.73 -0.68
C ARG A 29 -4.98 -31.82 -0.04
N GLU A 30 -5.33 -33.09 -0.22
CA GLU A 30 -4.54 -34.21 0.34
C GLU A 30 -3.17 -34.33 -0.34
N HIS A 31 -3.07 -34.08 -1.64
CA HIS A 31 -1.77 -34.00 -2.32
C HIS A 31 -0.88 -32.91 -1.72
N ALA A 32 -1.45 -31.73 -1.44
CA ALA A 32 -0.72 -30.64 -0.83
C ALA A 32 -0.25 -30.98 0.60
N TRP A 33 -1.12 -31.62 1.39
CA TRP A 33 -0.77 -32.05 2.75
C TRP A 33 0.36 -33.09 2.73
N HIS A 34 0.27 -34.07 1.85
CA HIS A 34 1.32 -35.08 1.69
C HIS A 34 2.64 -34.46 1.24
N HIS A 35 2.61 -33.53 0.31
CA HIS A 35 3.78 -32.81 -0.17
C HIS A 35 4.45 -32.01 0.97
N CYS A 36 3.70 -31.21 1.71
CA CYS A 36 4.24 -30.42 2.81
C CYS A 36 4.75 -31.31 3.96
N TYR A 37 4.05 -32.39 4.29
CA TYR A 37 4.46 -33.31 5.35
C TYR A 37 5.77 -34.06 5.02
N SER A 38 6.00 -34.37 3.75
CA SER A 38 7.23 -35.04 3.31
C SER A 38 8.43 -34.13 3.11
N SER A 39 8.23 -32.81 3.16
CA SER A 39 9.31 -31.82 3.00
C SER A 39 9.93 -31.42 4.31
N ILE A 40 11.25 -31.23 4.35
CA ILE A 40 11.98 -30.68 5.52
C ILE A 40 11.68 -29.18 5.67
N ASP A 41 11.59 -28.46 4.56
CA ASP A 41 11.20 -27.06 4.48
C ASP A 41 10.16 -26.93 3.38
N PRO A 42 8.85 -26.88 3.69
CA PRO A 42 7.81 -26.81 2.69
C PRO A 42 7.77 -25.50 1.91
N TYR A 43 8.46 -24.46 2.35
CA TYR A 43 8.51 -23.14 1.69
C TYR A 43 9.62 -23.00 0.65
N GLY A 44 10.63 -23.87 0.69
CA GLY A 44 11.82 -23.74 -0.11
C GLY A 44 11.65 -24.06 -1.61
N ALA A 45 12.38 -23.36 -2.47
CA ALA A 45 12.41 -23.58 -3.91
C ALA A 45 12.85 -25.01 -4.31
N HIS A 46 13.58 -25.73 -3.42
CA HIS A 46 14.00 -27.12 -3.66
C HIS A 46 12.83 -28.09 -3.80
N ASN A 47 11.63 -27.74 -3.34
CA ASN A 47 10.40 -28.53 -3.51
C ASN A 47 9.86 -28.51 -4.94
N LEU A 48 10.31 -27.57 -5.77
CA LEU A 48 9.93 -27.55 -7.20
C LEU A 48 10.62 -28.70 -7.96
N PRO A 49 9.98 -29.28 -8.97
CA PRO A 49 10.58 -30.29 -9.81
C PRO A 49 11.82 -29.74 -10.54
N GLN A 50 12.79 -30.60 -10.83
CA GLN A 50 14.08 -30.20 -11.42
C GLN A 50 13.90 -29.37 -12.70
N TRP A 51 12.99 -29.77 -13.59
CA TRP A 51 12.74 -29.06 -14.85
C TRP A 51 12.25 -27.60 -14.62
N ALA A 52 11.50 -27.36 -13.55
CA ALA A 52 11.04 -26.01 -13.21
C ALA A 52 12.19 -25.17 -12.66
N ARG A 53 13.00 -25.72 -11.77
CA ARG A 53 14.21 -25.04 -11.23
C ARG A 53 15.20 -24.68 -12.32
N ASP A 54 15.41 -25.59 -13.27
CA ASP A 54 16.28 -25.34 -14.42
C ASP A 54 15.72 -24.22 -15.30
N SER A 55 14.42 -24.26 -15.60
CA SER A 55 13.74 -23.21 -16.34
C SER A 55 13.85 -21.83 -15.68
N TRP A 56 13.70 -21.73 -14.35
CA TRP A 56 13.84 -20.49 -13.63
C TRP A 56 15.28 -19.95 -13.65
N ARG A 57 16.28 -20.83 -13.56
CA ARG A 57 17.69 -20.49 -13.70
C ARG A 57 18.02 -19.97 -15.10
N ASP A 58 17.47 -20.60 -16.13
CA ASP A 58 17.71 -20.21 -17.52
C ASP A 58 17.14 -18.81 -17.83
N THR A 59 16.11 -18.38 -17.11
CA THR A 59 15.44 -17.06 -17.28
C THR A 59 15.79 -16.04 -16.18
N GLU A 60 16.75 -16.33 -15.31
CA GLU A 60 17.13 -15.48 -14.19
C GLU A 60 17.57 -14.07 -14.64
N ASN A 61 18.32 -14.00 -15.76
CA ASN A 61 18.83 -12.76 -16.31
C ASN A 61 17.87 -12.09 -17.32
N ASP A 62 16.66 -12.59 -17.49
CA ASP A 62 15.68 -11.97 -18.36
C ASP A 62 15.26 -10.59 -17.82
N VAL A 63 15.09 -9.63 -18.72
CA VAL A 63 14.72 -8.26 -18.37
C VAL A 63 13.31 -8.21 -17.78
N ARG A 64 13.20 -7.69 -16.59
CA ARG A 64 11.95 -7.35 -15.92
C ARG A 64 11.73 -5.85 -15.99
N THR A 65 10.80 -5.42 -16.80
CA THR A 65 10.51 -3.98 -17.02
C THR A 65 10.00 -3.27 -15.77
N ILE A 66 9.35 -4.01 -14.87
CA ILE A 66 8.82 -3.51 -13.61
C ILE A 66 9.16 -4.52 -12.52
N VAL A 67 9.71 -4.02 -11.41
CA VAL A 67 9.90 -4.77 -10.17
C VAL A 67 9.12 -4.05 -9.09
N LEU A 68 8.21 -4.75 -8.43
CA LEU A 68 7.38 -4.19 -7.37
C LEU A 68 8.04 -4.43 -6.01
N ASN A 69 7.90 -3.47 -5.12
CA ASN A 69 8.25 -3.65 -3.71
C ASN A 69 7.09 -4.29 -2.92
N LYS A 70 7.35 -4.69 -1.67
CA LYS A 70 6.38 -5.35 -0.79
C LYS A 70 5.07 -4.57 -0.65
N ASN A 71 5.13 -3.26 -0.43
CA ASN A 71 3.94 -2.41 -0.31
C ASN A 71 3.08 -2.41 -1.57
N GLN A 72 3.72 -2.35 -2.72
CA GLN A 72 3.01 -2.31 -3.99
C GLN A 72 2.27 -3.62 -4.26
N PHE A 73 2.87 -4.74 -3.86
CA PHE A 73 2.18 -6.02 -3.87
C PHE A 73 1.02 -6.03 -2.87
N GLU A 74 1.26 -5.72 -1.61
CA GLU A 74 0.24 -5.76 -0.55
C GLU A 74 -0.97 -4.88 -0.87
N PHE A 75 -0.75 -3.66 -1.36
CA PHE A 75 -1.79 -2.66 -1.61
C PHE A 75 -2.23 -2.57 -3.08
N SER A 76 -2.10 -3.65 -3.83
CA SER A 76 -2.69 -3.79 -5.16
C SER A 76 -2.19 -2.75 -6.17
N LYS A 77 -0.87 -2.51 -6.25
CA LYS A 77 -0.24 -1.50 -7.13
C LYS A 77 0.59 -2.11 -8.24
N SER A 78 0.14 -3.23 -8.79
CA SER A 78 0.71 -3.79 -10.01
C SER A 78 0.20 -3.05 -11.26
N PRO A 79 0.84 -3.24 -12.42
CA PRO A 79 0.34 -2.69 -13.69
C PRO A 79 -0.94 -3.38 -14.20
N SER A 80 -1.44 -4.44 -13.55
CA SER A 80 -2.62 -5.20 -13.97
C SER A 80 -3.84 -4.91 -13.11
N THR A 81 -4.89 -4.36 -13.70
CA THR A 81 -6.18 -4.14 -13.05
C THR A 81 -6.76 -5.43 -12.45
N LEU A 82 -6.71 -6.55 -13.19
CA LEU A 82 -7.23 -7.82 -12.69
C LEU A 82 -6.46 -8.31 -11.47
N TRP A 83 -5.12 -8.24 -11.52
CA TRP A 83 -4.30 -8.64 -10.38
C TRP A 83 -4.58 -7.78 -9.15
N ASN A 84 -4.72 -6.48 -9.36
CA ASN A 84 -5.03 -5.53 -8.29
C ASN A 84 -6.39 -5.83 -7.64
N LEU A 85 -7.42 -6.16 -8.42
CA LEU A 85 -8.70 -6.61 -7.87
C LEU A 85 -8.58 -7.92 -7.09
N CYS A 86 -7.79 -8.88 -7.56
CA CYS A 86 -7.53 -10.13 -6.84
C CYS A 86 -6.85 -9.86 -5.49
N GLN A 87 -5.81 -9.03 -5.47
CA GLN A 87 -5.12 -8.68 -4.24
C GLN A 87 -6.03 -7.88 -3.30
N THR A 88 -6.84 -6.96 -3.84
CA THR A 88 -7.84 -6.21 -3.06
C THR A 88 -8.87 -7.14 -2.43
N SER A 89 -9.31 -8.18 -3.13
CA SER A 89 -10.20 -9.20 -2.56
C SER A 89 -9.57 -9.94 -1.39
N LEU A 90 -8.27 -10.28 -1.49
CA LEU A 90 -7.54 -10.93 -0.41
C LEU A 90 -7.45 -10.03 0.81
N TYR A 91 -6.95 -8.79 0.69
CA TYR A 91 -6.76 -7.95 1.86
C TYR A 91 -8.07 -7.44 2.48
N ARG A 92 -9.16 -7.28 1.71
CA ARG A 92 -10.47 -6.84 2.23
C ARG A 92 -11.30 -7.97 2.81
N HIS A 93 -11.23 -9.16 2.23
CA HIS A 93 -12.16 -10.25 2.51
C HIS A 93 -11.48 -11.57 2.86
N GLY A 94 -10.16 -11.68 2.70
CA GLY A 94 -9.41 -12.93 2.92
C GLY A 94 -9.73 -14.02 1.91
N GLU A 95 -10.48 -13.72 0.86
CA GLU A 95 -10.98 -14.69 -0.12
C GLU A 95 -10.52 -14.40 -1.54
N LEU A 96 -10.25 -15.46 -2.29
CA LEU A 96 -9.98 -15.39 -3.73
C LEU A 96 -10.35 -16.72 -4.36
N HIS A 97 -11.21 -16.66 -5.38
CA HIS A 97 -11.60 -17.86 -6.13
C HIS A 97 -10.39 -18.58 -6.72
N ASN A 98 -10.34 -19.90 -6.62
CA ASN A 98 -9.17 -20.72 -7.01
C ASN A 98 -8.59 -20.37 -8.39
N ASN A 99 -9.44 -20.21 -9.42
CA ASN A 99 -9.00 -19.84 -10.76
C ASN A 99 -8.30 -18.46 -10.81
N LEU A 100 -8.80 -17.48 -10.04
CA LEU A 100 -8.21 -16.16 -9.92
C LEU A 100 -6.92 -16.23 -9.10
N ARG A 101 -6.90 -17.02 -8.01
CA ARG A 101 -5.71 -17.25 -7.18
C ARG A 101 -4.54 -17.80 -8.00
N MET A 102 -4.80 -18.77 -8.88
CA MET A 102 -3.78 -19.31 -9.80
C MET A 102 -3.27 -18.26 -10.80
N THR A 103 -4.12 -17.35 -11.27
CA THR A 103 -3.70 -16.27 -12.18
C THR A 103 -2.94 -15.19 -11.43
N TRP A 104 -3.38 -14.84 -10.25
CA TRP A 104 -2.72 -13.91 -9.32
C TRP A 104 -1.32 -14.42 -8.97
N GLY A 105 -1.17 -15.66 -8.49
CA GLY A 105 0.12 -16.22 -8.10
C GLY A 105 1.09 -16.41 -9.26
N LYS A 106 0.60 -16.82 -10.46
CA LYS A 106 1.44 -16.96 -11.66
C LYS A 106 1.92 -15.63 -12.26
N ALA A 107 1.43 -14.50 -11.76
CA ALA A 107 1.89 -13.19 -12.18
C ALA A 107 3.03 -12.63 -11.29
N THR A 108 3.20 -13.11 -10.07
CA THR A 108 4.25 -12.60 -9.15
C THR A 108 5.66 -12.65 -9.74
N PRO A 109 6.08 -13.72 -10.48
CA PRO A 109 7.40 -13.77 -11.09
C PRO A 109 7.68 -12.66 -12.11
N LEU A 110 6.64 -12.09 -12.71
CA LEU A 110 6.79 -11.02 -13.70
C LEU A 110 7.30 -9.71 -13.08
N TRP A 111 7.15 -9.55 -11.75
CA TRP A 111 7.44 -8.32 -11.02
C TRP A 111 8.37 -8.50 -9.82
N THR A 112 9.04 -9.65 -9.72
CA THR A 112 10.07 -9.96 -8.72
C THR A 112 11.42 -10.21 -9.40
N LYS A 113 12.52 -10.10 -8.66
CA LYS A 113 13.89 -10.21 -9.24
C LYS A 113 14.33 -11.64 -9.46
N SER A 114 13.88 -12.57 -8.60
CA SER A 114 14.28 -13.98 -8.61
C SER A 114 13.12 -14.92 -8.32
N LEU A 115 13.35 -16.21 -8.48
CA LEU A 115 12.42 -17.27 -8.08
C LEU A 115 12.13 -17.22 -6.57
N GLU A 116 13.20 -17.07 -5.77
CA GLU A 116 13.10 -17.04 -4.30
C GLU A 116 12.25 -15.85 -3.85
N GLU A 117 12.52 -14.65 -4.37
CA GLU A 117 11.73 -13.46 -4.07
C GLU A 117 10.26 -13.63 -4.48
N SER A 118 10.00 -14.31 -5.60
CA SER A 118 8.62 -14.58 -6.07
C SER A 118 7.89 -15.57 -5.17
N LEU A 119 8.55 -16.63 -4.73
CA LEU A 119 7.98 -17.60 -3.78
C LEU A 119 7.71 -16.93 -2.43
N GLU A 120 8.69 -16.21 -1.89
CA GLU A 120 8.58 -15.49 -0.62
C GLU A 120 7.45 -14.47 -0.67
N MET A 121 7.37 -13.66 -1.72
CA MET A 121 6.31 -12.67 -1.88
C MET A 121 4.93 -13.32 -2.00
N GLY A 122 4.79 -14.31 -2.86
CA GLY A 122 3.52 -15.04 -3.02
C GLY A 122 3.06 -15.68 -1.71
N GLN A 123 3.98 -16.29 -0.96
CA GLN A 123 3.70 -16.89 0.35
C GLN A 123 3.33 -15.83 1.38
N HIS A 124 4.11 -14.73 1.45
CA HIS A 124 3.84 -13.62 2.34
C HIS A 124 2.44 -13.04 2.16
N LEU A 125 2.06 -12.73 0.92
CA LEU A 125 0.72 -12.19 0.62
C LEU A 125 -0.40 -13.17 0.99
N ASN A 126 -0.18 -14.45 0.71
CA ASN A 126 -1.14 -15.49 1.01
C ASN A 126 -1.30 -15.70 2.53
N ASP A 127 -0.21 -15.79 3.28
CA ASP A 127 -0.21 -16.00 4.73
C ASP A 127 -0.77 -14.81 5.50
N LYS A 128 -0.53 -13.60 4.98
CA LYS A 128 -1.00 -12.36 5.61
C LYS A 128 -2.48 -12.12 5.40
N PHE A 129 -2.98 -12.37 4.19
CA PHE A 129 -4.29 -11.89 3.79
C PHE A 129 -5.33 -12.99 3.57
N ALA A 130 -4.95 -14.21 3.19
CA ALA A 130 -5.93 -15.26 2.93
C ALA A 130 -6.38 -15.97 4.20
N LEU A 131 -7.68 -16.26 4.31
CA LEU A 131 -8.25 -17.00 5.43
C LEU A 131 -7.62 -18.40 5.63
N ASP A 132 -7.11 -18.99 4.55
CA ASP A 132 -6.44 -20.29 4.51
C ASP A 132 -4.90 -20.16 4.34
N GLY A 133 -4.33 -19.00 4.64
CA GLY A 133 -2.97 -18.60 4.28
C GLY A 133 -1.88 -19.61 4.63
N ARG A 134 -1.92 -20.18 5.83
CA ARG A 134 -0.91 -21.12 6.34
C ARG A 134 -1.29 -22.60 6.18
N ASP A 135 -2.37 -22.89 5.47
CA ASP A 135 -2.76 -24.28 5.17
C ASP A 135 -1.77 -24.90 4.15
N PRO A 136 -1.40 -26.17 4.27
CA PRO A 136 -0.57 -26.86 3.27
C PRO A 136 -1.06 -26.72 1.85
N SER A 137 -2.37 -26.63 1.62
CA SER A 137 -2.95 -26.39 0.29
C SER A 137 -2.56 -25.02 -0.28
N SER A 138 -2.44 -24.03 0.56
CA SER A 138 -1.99 -22.69 0.19
C SER A 138 -0.50 -22.67 -0.14
N ILE A 139 0.34 -23.32 0.68
CA ILE A 139 1.79 -23.44 0.44
C ILE A 139 2.05 -24.16 -0.90
N ALA A 140 1.46 -25.33 -1.09
CA ALA A 140 1.58 -26.07 -2.33
C ALA A 140 1.00 -25.33 -3.53
N GLY A 141 -0.07 -24.53 -3.33
CA GLY A 141 -0.66 -23.67 -4.34
C GLY A 141 0.29 -22.58 -4.86
N ILE A 142 1.05 -21.95 -3.97
CA ILE A 142 2.10 -21.00 -4.35
C ILE A 142 3.19 -21.71 -5.16
N HIS A 143 3.66 -22.88 -4.70
CA HIS A 143 4.63 -23.68 -5.46
C HIS A 143 4.08 -24.14 -6.81
N TRP A 144 2.78 -24.45 -6.91
CA TRP A 144 2.14 -24.77 -8.18
C TRP A 144 2.16 -23.59 -9.16
N CYS A 145 2.07 -22.39 -8.68
CA CYS A 145 2.26 -21.22 -9.52
C CYS A 145 3.66 -21.16 -10.17
N HIS A 146 4.65 -21.81 -9.55
CA HIS A 146 6.05 -21.84 -9.99
C HIS A 146 6.49 -23.18 -10.63
N GLY A 147 5.56 -24.11 -10.85
CA GLY A 147 5.80 -25.35 -11.60
C GLY A 147 5.54 -26.65 -10.86
N LEU A 148 5.27 -26.64 -9.53
CA LEU A 148 4.87 -27.84 -8.79
C LEU A 148 3.58 -28.43 -9.39
N PHE A 149 3.49 -29.74 -9.52
CA PHE A 149 2.34 -30.48 -10.12
C PHE A 149 2.03 -30.14 -11.57
N ASP A 150 2.85 -29.32 -12.23
CA ASP A 150 2.72 -28.96 -13.64
C ASP A 150 3.74 -29.75 -14.50
N ARG A 151 3.69 -29.55 -15.79
CA ARG A 151 4.68 -30.05 -16.78
C ARG A 151 5.31 -28.83 -17.48
N ALA A 152 6.39 -29.04 -18.18
CA ALA A 152 6.98 -28.04 -19.05
C ALA A 152 6.06 -27.68 -20.25
N PHE A 153 5.97 -26.40 -20.56
CA PHE A 153 5.20 -25.81 -21.66
C PHE A 153 6.13 -25.13 -22.67
N TYR A 154 6.09 -25.53 -23.90
CA TYR A 154 6.92 -25.00 -24.97
C TYR A 154 6.09 -24.19 -25.99
N PRO A 155 6.67 -23.14 -26.63
CA PRO A 155 8.06 -22.68 -26.48
C PRO A 155 8.26 -21.91 -25.18
N PRO A 156 9.54 -21.75 -24.69
CA PRO A 156 9.86 -20.95 -23.52
C PRO A 156 9.43 -19.49 -23.72
N LEU A 157 8.97 -18.85 -22.66
CA LEU A 157 8.57 -17.45 -22.64
C LEU A 157 9.56 -16.62 -21.81
N PRO A 158 9.78 -15.33 -22.13
CA PRO A 158 10.58 -14.46 -21.29
C PRO A 158 10.10 -14.47 -19.84
N VAL A 159 11.04 -14.46 -18.89
CA VAL A 159 10.85 -14.51 -17.44
C VAL A 159 10.26 -15.83 -16.93
N MET A 160 9.26 -16.39 -17.61
CA MET A 160 8.54 -17.61 -17.20
C MET A 160 9.20 -18.91 -17.67
N GLY A 161 10.10 -18.84 -18.65
CA GLY A 161 10.69 -20.04 -19.27
C GLY A 161 9.62 -21.00 -19.78
N VAL A 162 9.75 -22.26 -19.40
CA VAL A 162 8.75 -23.30 -19.73
C VAL A 162 7.72 -23.53 -18.62
N VAL A 163 7.69 -22.67 -17.58
CA VAL A 163 6.62 -22.69 -16.59
C VAL A 163 5.35 -22.07 -17.19
N ARG A 164 4.21 -22.69 -16.93
CA ARG A 164 2.93 -22.26 -17.50
C ARG A 164 2.56 -20.84 -17.06
N LYS A 165 2.61 -19.90 -18.00
CA LYS A 165 2.06 -18.56 -17.83
C LYS A 165 0.53 -18.58 -17.86
N ARG A 166 -0.12 -17.76 -17.05
CA ARG A 166 -1.51 -17.36 -17.22
C ARG A 166 -1.57 -15.89 -17.60
N ASP A 167 -2.08 -15.62 -18.79
CA ASP A 167 -2.17 -14.24 -19.28
C ASP A 167 -3.31 -13.50 -18.59
N LEU A 168 -2.97 -12.38 -17.94
CA LEU A 168 -3.89 -11.58 -17.14
C LEU A 168 -4.98 -10.94 -18.00
N GLU A 169 -4.64 -10.40 -19.17
CA GLU A 169 -5.62 -9.73 -20.03
C GLU A 169 -6.58 -10.75 -20.68
N THR A 170 -6.07 -11.91 -21.09
CA THR A 170 -6.92 -13.00 -21.57
C THR A 170 -7.88 -13.50 -20.48
N HIS A 171 -7.44 -13.56 -19.21
CA HIS A 171 -8.34 -13.96 -18.14
C HIS A 171 -9.36 -12.85 -17.84
N LYS A 172 -8.93 -11.59 -17.80
CA LYS A 172 -9.78 -10.42 -17.62
C LYS A 172 -10.90 -10.36 -18.66
N SER A 173 -10.60 -10.62 -19.92
CA SER A 173 -11.59 -10.59 -21.02
C SER A 173 -12.70 -11.65 -20.91
N ARG A 174 -12.51 -12.68 -20.08
CA ARG A 174 -13.48 -13.77 -19.84
C ARG A 174 -14.35 -13.55 -18.60
N LEU A 175 -14.08 -12.49 -17.84
CA LEU A 175 -14.80 -12.15 -16.62
C LEU A 175 -15.83 -11.05 -16.88
N ASP A 176 -16.94 -11.12 -16.19
CA ASP A 176 -17.76 -9.94 -15.94
C ASP A 176 -17.02 -9.07 -14.92
N LEU A 177 -16.12 -8.21 -15.43
CA LEU A 177 -15.21 -7.41 -14.60
C LEU A 177 -15.98 -6.48 -13.68
N SER A 178 -17.05 -5.84 -14.18
CA SER A 178 -17.87 -4.92 -13.38
C SER A 178 -18.53 -5.64 -12.20
N ARG A 179 -19.08 -6.84 -12.44
CA ARG A 179 -19.66 -7.65 -11.36
C ARG A 179 -18.61 -8.08 -10.35
N TYR A 180 -17.41 -8.45 -10.82
CA TYR A 180 -16.31 -8.82 -9.91
C TYR A 180 -15.80 -7.63 -9.11
N GLU A 181 -15.65 -6.48 -9.72
CA GLU A 181 -15.28 -5.22 -9.06
C GLU A 181 -16.29 -4.84 -7.96
N ASN A 182 -17.60 -4.88 -8.27
CA ASN A 182 -18.64 -4.65 -7.28
C ASN A 182 -18.58 -5.66 -6.12
N HIS A 183 -18.25 -6.94 -6.40
CA HIS A 183 -18.09 -7.93 -5.35
C HIS A 183 -16.88 -7.64 -4.47
N VAL A 184 -15.75 -7.25 -5.06
CA VAL A 184 -14.51 -6.91 -4.33
C VAL A 184 -14.71 -5.66 -3.46
N HIS A 185 -15.43 -4.66 -3.98
CA HIS A 185 -15.69 -3.41 -3.26
C HIS A 185 -17.00 -3.41 -2.48
N ARG A 186 -17.62 -4.59 -2.25
CA ARG A 186 -18.80 -4.68 -1.39
C ARG A 186 -18.51 -4.13 0.00
N LYS A 187 -19.51 -3.50 0.60
CA LYS A 187 -19.38 -2.98 1.96
C LYS A 187 -19.04 -4.11 2.92
N PRO A 188 -18.03 -3.96 3.78
CA PRO A 188 -17.84 -4.87 4.90
C PRO A 188 -19.10 -4.85 5.79
N SER A 189 -19.41 -5.96 6.44
CA SER A 189 -20.36 -5.96 7.56
C SER A 189 -19.86 -4.96 8.61
N GLU A 190 -20.77 -4.30 9.34
CA GLU A 190 -20.40 -3.38 10.43
C GLU A 190 -19.30 -4.00 11.28
N GLN A 191 -18.12 -3.40 11.25
CA GLN A 191 -16.98 -3.82 12.05
C GLN A 191 -16.77 -2.83 13.18
N SER A 192 -16.59 -3.34 14.37
CA SER A 192 -16.22 -2.54 15.54
C SER A 192 -14.75 -2.79 15.83
N HIS A 193 -13.96 -1.73 15.89
CA HIS A 193 -12.56 -1.77 16.24
C HIS A 193 -12.33 -0.96 17.52
N PRO A 194 -11.53 -1.44 18.49
CA PRO A 194 -11.20 -0.64 19.66
C PRO A 194 -10.59 0.71 19.29
N PHE A 195 -9.71 0.72 18.28
CA PHE A 195 -9.08 1.95 17.80
C PHE A 195 -9.11 2.04 16.28
N ILE A 196 -9.39 3.25 15.76
CA ILE A 196 -9.22 3.57 14.35
C ILE A 196 -8.23 4.73 14.23
N VAL A 197 -7.29 4.61 13.31
CA VAL A 197 -6.37 5.68 12.92
C VAL A 197 -6.70 6.14 11.50
N ILE A 198 -6.98 7.42 11.33
CA ILE A 198 -7.28 8.04 10.03
C ILE A 198 -6.03 8.68 9.47
N GLY A 199 -5.49 8.09 8.39
CA GLY A 199 -4.24 8.47 7.74
C GLY A 199 -3.10 7.48 8.04
N ALA A 200 -2.45 6.98 6.99
CA ALA A 200 -1.32 6.04 7.06
C ALA A 200 0.03 6.70 6.71
N GLY A 201 0.20 7.99 7.02
CA GLY A 201 1.49 8.66 6.99
C GLY A 201 2.34 8.30 8.22
N TYR A 202 3.52 8.94 8.40
CA TYR A 202 4.41 8.68 9.54
C TYR A 202 3.70 8.72 10.89
N SER A 203 2.89 9.76 11.12
CA SER A 203 2.18 9.91 12.39
C SER A 203 1.17 8.79 12.62
N GLY A 204 0.33 8.49 11.62
CA GLY A 204 -0.70 7.47 11.76
C GLY A 204 -0.13 6.05 11.85
N ALA A 205 0.87 5.73 11.01
CA ALA A 205 1.54 4.42 11.07
C ALA A 205 2.21 4.19 12.42
N PHE A 206 2.89 5.22 12.94
CA PHE A 206 3.55 5.09 14.25
C PHE A 206 2.53 5.03 15.42
N ALA A 207 1.45 5.81 15.36
CA ALA A 207 0.37 5.71 16.36
C ALA A 207 -0.26 4.31 16.37
N ALA A 208 -0.56 3.77 15.20
CA ALA A 208 -1.08 2.41 15.07
C ALA A 208 -0.10 1.35 15.58
N HIS A 209 1.19 1.50 15.27
CA HIS A 209 2.25 0.65 15.79
C HIS A 209 2.31 0.64 17.33
N LEU A 210 2.25 1.83 17.95
CA LEU A 210 2.26 1.94 19.41
C LEU A 210 1.04 1.25 20.04
N LEU A 211 -0.17 1.53 19.54
CA LEU A 211 -1.39 0.89 20.04
C LEU A 211 -1.33 -0.63 19.89
N ASN A 212 -0.89 -1.11 18.72
CA ASN A 212 -0.72 -2.55 18.48
C ASN A 212 0.35 -3.17 19.39
N SER A 213 1.47 -2.47 19.64
CA SER A 213 2.52 -2.94 20.55
C SER A 213 2.04 -3.04 21.99
N TYR A 214 1.07 -2.22 22.39
CA TYR A 214 0.37 -2.31 23.67
C TYR A 214 -0.70 -3.42 23.70
N GLY A 215 -0.93 -4.09 22.56
CA GLY A 215 -1.82 -5.24 22.43
C GLY A 215 -3.26 -4.88 22.09
N TYR A 216 -3.51 -3.68 21.60
CA TYR A 216 -4.82 -3.26 21.12
C TYR A 216 -4.99 -3.58 19.63
N ASP A 217 -6.21 -3.91 19.26
CA ASP A 217 -6.62 -4.05 17.86
C ASP A 217 -6.80 -2.68 17.23
N VAL A 218 -6.20 -2.46 16.08
CA VAL A 218 -6.18 -1.15 15.41
C VAL A 218 -6.51 -1.32 13.93
N LEU A 219 -7.44 -0.52 13.44
CA LEU A 219 -7.70 -0.34 12.04
C LEU A 219 -7.08 0.99 11.57
N VAL A 220 -6.32 0.97 10.48
CA VAL A 220 -5.84 2.19 9.82
C VAL A 220 -6.63 2.40 8.52
N ILE A 221 -7.19 3.61 8.32
CA ILE A 221 -7.92 3.97 7.10
C ILE A 221 -7.18 5.10 6.39
N ASP A 222 -6.83 4.92 5.13
CA ASP A 222 -6.14 5.94 4.33
C ASP A 222 -6.79 6.14 2.96
N LYS A 223 -6.91 7.39 2.52
CA LYS A 223 -7.40 7.75 1.19
C LYS A 223 -6.38 7.48 0.08
N GLY A 224 -5.12 7.34 0.43
CA GLY A 224 -4.04 7.06 -0.50
C GLY A 224 -4.12 5.65 -1.06
N THR A 225 -3.50 5.47 -2.20
CA THR A 225 -3.44 4.15 -2.85
C THR A 225 -2.49 3.18 -2.17
N ILE A 226 -1.60 3.70 -1.32
CA ILE A 226 -0.66 2.96 -0.47
C ILE A 226 -0.41 3.79 0.80
N PRO A 227 -0.02 3.17 1.92
CA PRO A 227 0.49 3.90 3.07
C PRO A 227 1.72 4.74 2.73
N GLY A 228 1.98 5.76 3.53
CA GLY A 228 3.16 6.61 3.38
C GLY A 228 2.84 8.09 3.34
N GLY A 229 1.64 8.50 2.95
CA GLY A 229 1.24 9.90 2.83
C GLY A 229 2.21 10.69 1.94
N ARG A 230 2.84 11.74 2.48
CA ARG A 230 3.83 12.55 1.76
C ARG A 230 5.15 11.82 1.47
N SER A 231 5.41 10.71 2.11
CA SER A 231 6.61 9.88 1.92
C SER A 231 6.35 8.63 1.09
N SER A 232 5.15 8.48 0.51
CA SER A 232 4.81 7.31 -0.30
C SER A 232 5.59 7.25 -1.60
N THR A 233 6.06 6.05 -1.96
CA THR A 233 6.66 5.77 -3.26
C THR A 233 5.56 5.46 -4.27
N LYS A 234 5.56 6.15 -5.40
CA LYS A 234 4.62 5.92 -6.50
C LYS A 234 5.23 4.99 -7.53
N THR A 235 4.41 4.08 -8.06
CA THR A 235 4.79 3.22 -9.18
C THR A 235 3.98 3.61 -10.40
N ARG A 236 4.67 3.76 -11.52
CA ARG A 236 4.10 3.94 -12.85
C ARG A 236 4.73 2.94 -13.81
N PRO A 237 4.18 2.75 -15.01
CA PRO A 237 4.77 1.84 -16.01
C PRO A 237 6.26 2.13 -16.27
N GLU A 238 6.67 3.39 -16.14
CA GLU A 238 8.03 3.87 -16.41
C GLU A 238 8.99 3.69 -15.23
N GLY A 239 8.50 3.30 -14.03
CA GLY A 239 9.32 3.05 -12.84
C GLY A 239 8.73 3.59 -11.53
N MET A 240 9.57 3.61 -10.50
CA MET A 240 9.20 4.05 -9.15
C MET A 240 9.85 5.38 -8.79
N TYR A 241 9.11 6.25 -8.08
CA TYR A 241 9.64 7.51 -7.59
C TYR A 241 8.95 7.96 -6.30
N ASN A 242 9.70 8.65 -5.46
CA ASN A 242 9.19 9.39 -4.32
C ASN A 242 9.18 10.89 -4.65
N HIS A 243 8.01 11.50 -4.70
CA HIS A 243 7.84 12.91 -5.09
C HIS A 243 7.42 13.82 -3.93
N GLY A 244 7.26 13.25 -2.74
CA GLY A 244 6.96 14.02 -1.54
C GLY A 244 8.22 14.45 -0.80
N ASN A 245 8.04 14.91 0.43
CA ASN A 245 9.09 15.43 1.31
C ASN A 245 9.95 14.30 1.93
N GLY A 246 10.39 13.34 1.11
CA GLY A 246 11.20 12.20 1.57
C GLY A 246 12.68 12.53 1.81
N ASP A 247 13.03 13.81 1.89
CA ASP A 247 14.39 14.22 2.10
C ASP A 247 14.61 14.65 3.56
N THR A 248 15.02 13.68 4.35
CA THR A 248 15.45 13.93 5.73
C THR A 248 16.89 14.49 5.81
N GLY A 249 17.52 14.76 4.65
CA GLY A 249 18.90 15.23 4.60
C GLY A 249 19.94 14.19 5.02
N ASP A 250 19.51 13.05 5.52
CA ASP A 250 20.37 11.96 5.97
C ASP A 250 20.29 10.79 4.97
N THR A 251 21.37 10.57 4.24
CA THR A 251 21.50 9.49 3.24
C THR A 251 21.41 8.09 3.84
N ASN A 252 21.31 7.98 5.16
CA ASN A 252 21.29 6.72 5.91
C ASN A 252 19.89 6.31 6.39
N ILE A 253 18.83 7.10 6.16
CA ILE A 253 17.48 6.63 6.48
C ILE A 253 17.04 5.67 5.37
N PRO A 254 16.75 4.40 5.72
CA PRO A 254 16.14 3.46 4.78
C PRO A 254 14.90 4.09 4.16
N ASN A 255 14.56 3.73 2.94
CA ASN A 255 13.39 4.22 2.23
C ASN A 255 12.26 4.54 3.21
N ALA A 256 11.80 5.80 3.22
CA ALA A 256 10.77 6.26 4.16
C ALA A 256 9.54 5.33 4.20
N ASP A 257 9.26 4.67 3.09
CA ASP A 257 8.24 3.64 2.97
C ASP A 257 8.54 2.38 3.78
N GLN A 258 9.79 1.95 3.85
CA GLN A 258 10.16 0.72 4.57
C GLN A 258 9.86 0.84 6.07
N GLN A 259 10.16 1.98 6.67
CA GLN A 259 9.86 2.23 8.08
C GLN A 259 8.36 2.20 8.37
N ILE A 260 7.55 2.80 7.49
CA ILE A 260 6.08 2.78 7.62
C ILE A 260 5.55 1.35 7.45
N GLN A 261 6.12 0.57 6.54
CA GLN A 261 5.77 -0.84 6.35
C GLN A 261 6.04 -1.68 7.60
N GLU A 262 7.23 -1.49 8.20
CA GLU A 262 7.61 -2.20 9.42
C GLU A 262 6.66 -1.87 10.58
N TRP A 263 6.25 -0.61 10.72
CA TRP A 263 5.29 -0.21 11.76
C TRP A 263 3.88 -0.75 11.51
N LEU A 264 3.47 -0.91 10.28
CA LEU A 264 2.14 -1.42 9.91
C LEU A 264 2.11 -2.95 9.78
N GLU A 265 3.22 -3.64 10.03
CA GLU A 265 3.25 -5.09 9.97
C GLU A 265 2.29 -5.71 11.00
N GLY A 266 1.36 -6.56 10.50
CA GLY A 266 0.35 -7.21 11.32
C GLY A 266 -0.84 -6.33 11.73
N ILE A 267 -0.90 -5.07 11.28
CA ILE A 267 -2.02 -4.15 11.51
C ILE A 267 -2.93 -4.14 10.28
N GLU A 268 -4.24 -4.11 10.49
CA GLU A 268 -5.21 -3.97 9.41
C GLU A 268 -5.16 -2.56 8.84
N VAL A 269 -4.96 -2.44 7.50
CA VAL A 269 -4.92 -1.15 6.79
C VAL A 269 -5.85 -1.19 5.60
N ILE A 270 -6.77 -0.24 5.51
CA ILE A 270 -7.68 -0.05 4.37
C ILE A 270 -7.25 1.21 3.61
N CYS A 271 -6.71 1.02 2.43
CA CYS A 271 -6.34 2.10 1.49
C CYS A 271 -7.48 2.41 0.50
N GLU A 272 -7.30 3.50 -0.29
CA GLU A 272 -8.29 4.00 -1.27
C GLU A 272 -9.67 4.24 -0.65
N THR A 273 -9.68 4.64 0.62
CA THR A 273 -10.89 4.86 1.39
C THR A 273 -10.86 6.24 2.03
N LYS A 274 -11.60 7.16 1.44
CA LYS A 274 -11.67 8.53 1.92
C LYS A 274 -12.75 8.64 2.99
N VAL A 275 -12.32 8.82 4.24
CA VAL A 275 -13.23 9.21 5.32
C VAL A 275 -13.78 10.60 5.03
N THR A 276 -15.09 10.75 5.16
CA THR A 276 -15.83 11.99 4.89
C THR A 276 -16.47 12.58 6.13
N ARG A 277 -16.74 11.75 7.13
CA ARG A 277 -17.37 12.20 8.38
C ARG A 277 -16.91 11.36 9.56
N VAL A 278 -16.75 12.03 10.69
CA VAL A 278 -16.52 11.45 12.01
C VAL A 278 -17.50 12.05 12.99
N THR A 279 -18.21 11.21 13.75
CA THR A 279 -19.15 11.66 14.76
C THR A 279 -18.96 10.86 16.04
N GLN A 280 -18.89 11.56 17.19
CA GLN A 280 -18.89 10.94 18.48
C GLN A 280 -20.35 10.78 18.94
N GLN A 281 -20.74 9.57 19.33
CA GLN A 281 -22.05 9.25 19.84
C GLN A 281 -21.94 8.38 21.09
N ASP A 282 -22.44 8.87 22.21
CA ASP A 282 -22.38 8.18 23.51
C ASP A 282 -20.96 7.68 23.85
N GLN A 283 -20.75 6.36 23.77
CA GLN A 283 -19.50 5.72 24.13
C GLN A 283 -18.67 5.24 22.93
N CYS A 284 -19.00 5.61 21.73
CA CYS A 284 -18.26 5.22 20.53
C CYS A 284 -18.14 6.36 19.51
N VAL A 285 -17.24 6.17 18.56
CA VAL A 285 -17.02 7.07 17.43
C VAL A 285 -17.43 6.34 16.15
N HIS A 286 -18.21 6.99 15.31
CA HIS A 286 -18.56 6.53 13.98
C HIS A 286 -17.67 7.22 12.95
N VAL A 287 -17.07 6.43 12.09
CA VAL A 287 -16.22 6.87 10.97
C VAL A 287 -16.92 6.47 9.67
N GLU A 288 -17.28 7.43 8.84
CA GLU A 288 -18.00 7.22 7.58
C GLU A 288 -17.10 7.57 6.38
N ASP A 289 -17.07 6.71 5.36
CA ASP A 289 -16.37 6.96 4.11
C ASP A 289 -17.28 7.59 3.03
N GLU A 290 -16.67 7.92 1.89
CA GLU A 290 -17.35 8.48 0.71
C GLU A 290 -18.38 7.52 0.07
N ASN A 291 -18.32 6.23 0.38
CA ASN A 291 -19.27 5.21 -0.10
C ASN A 291 -20.39 4.94 0.90
N GLY A 292 -20.40 5.63 2.05
CA GLY A 292 -21.35 5.47 3.13
C GLY A 292 -21.12 4.18 3.95
N THR A 293 -19.90 3.63 3.94
CA THR A 293 -19.49 2.58 4.88
C THR A 293 -19.24 3.21 6.24
N VAL A 294 -19.72 2.60 7.30
CA VAL A 294 -19.57 3.10 8.67
C VAL A 294 -18.82 2.07 9.50
N TRP A 295 -17.71 2.52 10.12
CA TRP A 295 -16.99 1.77 11.15
C TRP A 295 -17.31 2.37 12.51
N LYS A 296 -17.34 1.52 13.54
CA LYS A 296 -17.48 1.92 14.94
C LYS A 296 -16.14 1.72 15.67
N SER A 297 -15.81 2.64 16.54
CA SER A 297 -14.59 2.57 17.34
C SER A 297 -14.82 3.09 18.74
N ASP A 298 -14.09 2.58 19.72
CA ASP A 298 -14.09 3.15 21.07
C ASP A 298 -13.40 4.51 21.07
N SER A 299 -12.39 4.69 20.23
CA SER A 299 -11.65 5.95 20.06
C SER A 299 -10.87 5.99 18.75
N ILE A 300 -10.55 7.22 18.31
CA ILE A 300 -9.81 7.43 17.08
C ILE A 300 -8.65 8.41 17.22
N ILE A 301 -7.65 8.25 16.34
CA ILE A 301 -6.60 9.26 16.12
C ILE A 301 -6.69 9.76 14.68
N VAL A 302 -6.85 11.07 14.51
CA VAL A 302 -6.92 11.72 13.19
C VAL A 302 -5.58 12.35 12.87
N THR A 303 -4.98 11.95 11.73
CA THR A 303 -3.63 12.40 11.36
C THR A 303 -3.59 13.20 10.05
N CYS A 304 -4.74 13.68 9.61
CA CYS A 304 -4.88 14.55 8.44
C CYS A 304 -4.32 15.95 8.70
N PRO A 305 -4.01 16.74 7.65
CA PRO A 305 -3.80 18.18 7.78
C PRO A 305 -4.98 18.88 8.47
N ILE A 306 -4.70 19.89 9.27
CA ILE A 306 -5.68 20.56 10.14
C ILE A 306 -6.97 21.01 9.41
N PRO A 307 -6.92 21.61 8.20
CA PRO A 307 -8.15 21.94 7.48
C PRO A 307 -8.99 20.70 7.10
N GLN A 308 -8.34 19.57 6.83
CA GLN A 308 -9.05 18.32 6.56
C GLN A 308 -9.64 17.72 7.83
N CYS A 309 -8.99 17.85 8.99
CA CYS A 309 -9.60 17.46 10.28
C CYS A 309 -10.89 18.25 10.51
N TYR A 310 -10.87 19.57 10.21
CA TYR A 310 -12.07 20.41 10.33
C TYR A 310 -13.21 19.94 9.41
N GLU A 311 -12.89 19.52 8.19
CA GLU A 311 -13.90 18.97 7.27
C GLU A 311 -14.57 17.70 7.81
N LEU A 312 -13.83 16.88 8.55
CA LEU A 312 -14.32 15.61 9.11
C LEU A 312 -15.20 15.79 10.37
N ILE A 313 -14.91 16.82 11.20
CA ILE A 313 -15.46 16.96 12.56
C ILE A 313 -15.87 18.43 12.83
N SER A 314 -16.45 19.11 11.87
CA SER A 314 -16.66 20.58 11.90
C SER A 314 -17.47 21.10 13.09
N GLU A 315 -18.36 20.28 13.68
CA GLU A 315 -19.25 20.72 14.78
C GLU A 315 -18.51 20.88 16.12
N GLU A 316 -17.39 20.20 16.31
CA GLU A 316 -16.64 20.15 17.57
C GLU A 316 -15.30 20.91 17.52
N LEU A 317 -14.88 21.38 16.34
CA LEU A 317 -13.58 21.97 16.12
C LEU A 317 -13.60 23.50 16.01
N PRO A 318 -12.54 24.19 16.44
CA PRO A 318 -12.41 25.64 16.27
C PRO A 318 -12.50 26.05 14.81
N VAL A 319 -13.25 27.08 14.52
CA VAL A 319 -13.46 27.57 13.13
C VAL A 319 -12.15 28.00 12.45
N GLU A 320 -11.17 28.39 13.24
CA GLU A 320 -9.81 28.75 12.80
C GLU A 320 -9.09 27.57 12.09
N TRP A 321 -9.46 26.33 12.43
CA TRP A 321 -8.87 25.15 11.82
C TRP A 321 -9.21 25.03 10.32
N LYS A 322 -10.36 25.57 9.90
CA LYS A 322 -10.76 25.57 8.50
C LYS A 322 -9.72 26.22 7.58
N ASN A 323 -9.10 27.29 8.07
CA ASN A 323 -8.11 28.07 7.32
C ASN A 323 -6.73 28.03 7.98
N HIS A 324 -6.42 26.94 8.70
CA HIS A 324 -5.12 26.80 9.34
C HIS A 324 -3.99 26.93 8.29
N PRO A 325 -2.98 27.78 8.52
CA PRO A 325 -2.04 28.13 7.48
C PRO A 325 -1.01 27.04 7.22
N TYR A 326 -0.86 26.69 5.96
CA TYR A 326 0.18 25.83 5.42
C TYR A 326 0.98 26.54 4.34
N GLU A 327 2.19 26.08 4.12
CA GLU A 327 2.93 26.32 2.89
C GLU A 327 2.44 25.34 1.84
N SER A 328 2.41 25.79 0.58
CA SER A 328 2.18 24.90 -0.55
C SER A 328 3.49 24.57 -1.27
N SER A 329 3.49 23.50 -2.05
CA SER A 329 4.61 23.16 -2.92
C SER A 329 4.10 22.50 -4.20
N TRP A 330 4.63 22.96 -5.34
CA TRP A 330 4.50 22.25 -6.61
C TRP A 330 5.73 21.37 -6.84
N THR A 331 5.49 20.16 -7.29
CA THR A 331 6.54 19.20 -7.63
C THR A 331 6.34 18.74 -9.06
N LEU A 332 7.37 18.93 -9.90
CA LEU A 332 7.41 18.40 -11.25
C LEU A 332 8.13 17.04 -11.22
N ILE A 333 7.54 16.05 -11.85
CA ILE A 333 8.06 14.70 -11.98
C ILE A 333 8.32 14.46 -13.44
N LEU A 334 9.59 14.26 -13.79
CA LEU A 334 10.02 13.93 -15.13
C LEU A 334 10.47 12.47 -15.16
N THR A 335 10.02 11.76 -16.19
CA THR A 335 10.33 10.34 -16.38
C THR A 335 10.84 10.10 -17.77
N HIS A 336 11.97 9.41 -17.90
CA HIS A 336 12.60 9.11 -19.17
C HIS A 336 13.09 7.65 -19.22
N SER A 337 13.39 7.12 -20.41
CA SER A 337 13.99 5.78 -20.57
C SER A 337 15.45 5.71 -20.10
N ASN A 338 16.16 6.84 -20.11
CA ASN A 338 17.56 6.96 -19.73
C ASN A 338 17.71 7.79 -18.44
N PRO A 339 18.73 7.52 -17.60
CA PRO A 339 19.04 8.34 -16.44
C PRO A 339 19.34 9.79 -16.84
N ALA A 340 18.94 10.73 -15.99
CA ALA A 340 19.24 12.15 -16.20
C ALA A 340 20.73 12.44 -15.99
N SER A 341 21.25 13.43 -16.77
CA SER A 341 22.61 13.93 -16.62
C SER A 341 22.79 14.64 -15.28
N GLU A 342 24.03 14.69 -14.78
CA GLU A 342 24.38 15.47 -13.59
C GLU A 342 24.17 16.97 -13.80
N ARG A 343 24.23 17.44 -15.04
CA ARG A 343 24.01 18.84 -15.40
C ARG A 343 22.57 19.27 -15.18
N LEU A 344 21.59 18.41 -15.55
CA LEU A 344 20.18 18.66 -15.25
C LEU A 344 19.95 18.76 -13.73
N LEU A 345 20.60 17.91 -12.95
CA LEU A 345 20.49 17.94 -11.49
C LEU A 345 21.18 19.16 -10.86
N ALA A 346 22.12 19.79 -11.58
CA ALA A 346 22.86 20.95 -11.12
C ALA A 346 22.19 22.29 -11.46
N VAL A 347 21.07 22.30 -12.20
CA VAL A 347 20.32 23.52 -12.52
C VAL A 347 19.88 24.22 -11.22
N LYS A 348 20.08 25.54 -11.17
CA LYS A 348 19.75 26.34 -9.98
C LYS A 348 18.92 27.56 -10.41
N HIS A 349 17.77 27.70 -9.78
CA HIS A 349 16.94 28.88 -9.96
C HIS A 349 16.33 29.30 -8.61
N PRO A 350 16.19 30.61 -8.28
CA PRO A 350 15.68 31.09 -6.99
C PRO A 350 14.29 30.57 -6.60
N SER A 351 13.47 30.22 -7.60
CA SER A 351 12.14 29.64 -7.39
C SER A 351 12.13 28.13 -7.23
N ILE A 352 13.24 27.46 -7.47
CA ILE A 352 13.39 26.01 -7.33
C ILE A 352 14.03 25.74 -5.96
N GLU A 353 13.36 24.96 -5.13
CA GLU A 353 13.89 24.54 -3.83
C GLU A 353 14.94 23.43 -4.01
N LYS A 354 14.62 22.43 -4.85
CA LYS A 354 15.49 21.28 -5.06
C LYS A 354 15.21 20.57 -6.37
N ILE A 355 16.29 20.06 -7.00
CA ILE A 355 16.23 19.07 -8.08
C ILE A 355 16.95 17.82 -7.59
N ARG A 356 16.33 16.66 -7.74
CA ARG A 356 16.89 15.38 -7.28
C ARG A 356 16.42 14.21 -8.13
N ARG A 357 17.10 13.08 -8.03
CA ARG A 357 16.61 11.82 -8.60
C ARG A 357 15.36 11.34 -7.84
N GLY A 358 14.50 10.59 -8.50
CA GLY A 358 13.25 10.11 -7.91
C GLY A 358 13.43 9.08 -6.79
N ILE A 359 14.53 8.33 -6.84
CA ILE A 359 15.02 7.44 -5.78
C ILE A 359 16.52 7.76 -5.63
N ASN A 360 17.09 7.50 -4.46
CA ASN A 360 18.54 7.66 -4.24
C ASN A 360 19.37 6.58 -4.98
N ASP A 361 19.09 6.41 -6.26
CA ASP A 361 19.77 5.49 -7.16
C ASP A 361 20.27 6.28 -8.39
N VAL A 362 21.54 6.13 -8.71
CA VAL A 362 22.17 6.75 -9.88
C VAL A 362 21.54 6.31 -11.21
N PHE A 363 20.86 5.17 -11.21
CA PHE A 363 20.12 4.64 -12.37
C PHE A 363 18.64 5.07 -12.40
N SER A 364 18.20 5.93 -11.48
CA SER A 364 16.82 6.38 -11.47
C SER A 364 16.49 7.16 -12.74
N ASN A 365 15.47 6.73 -13.44
CA ASN A 365 14.93 7.36 -14.66
C ASN A 365 13.99 8.53 -14.35
N HIS A 366 13.87 8.92 -13.09
CA HIS A 366 13.01 9.99 -12.64
C HIS A 366 13.80 11.16 -12.09
N VAL A 367 13.41 12.37 -12.49
CA VAL A 367 13.86 13.61 -11.87
C VAL A 367 12.69 14.31 -11.22
N ILE A 368 12.90 14.72 -9.98
CA ILE A 368 11.92 15.45 -9.18
C ILE A 368 12.41 16.88 -9.02
N ILE A 369 11.60 17.82 -9.46
CA ILE A 369 11.86 19.26 -9.30
C ILE A 369 10.84 19.79 -8.32
N GLN A 370 11.30 20.24 -7.16
CA GLN A 370 10.48 20.80 -6.11
C GLN A 370 10.57 22.34 -6.14
N MET A 371 9.43 23.00 -6.25
CA MET A 371 9.35 24.45 -6.27
C MET A 371 9.34 25.02 -4.87
N GLY A 372 9.98 26.19 -4.72
CA GLY A 372 9.98 26.94 -3.48
C GLY A 372 8.57 27.43 -3.11
N THR A 373 8.30 27.54 -1.81
CA THR A 373 7.00 27.87 -1.23
C THR A 373 6.41 29.18 -1.77
N LYS A 374 7.20 30.26 -1.81
CA LYS A 374 6.73 31.58 -2.30
C LYS A 374 6.21 31.53 -3.73
N TRP A 375 6.89 30.79 -4.59
CA TRP A 375 6.47 30.57 -5.95
C TRP A 375 5.22 29.71 -6.02
N SER A 376 5.19 28.62 -5.25
CA SER A 376 4.09 27.68 -5.21
C SER A 376 2.80 28.30 -4.66
N ASP A 377 2.87 29.12 -3.60
CA ASP A 377 1.73 29.83 -3.03
C ASP A 377 1.10 30.78 -4.06
N LYS A 378 1.94 31.46 -4.87
CA LYS A 378 1.48 32.38 -5.92
C LYS A 378 0.74 31.66 -7.05
N HIS A 379 1.13 30.43 -7.37
CA HIS A 379 0.63 29.65 -8.50
C HIS A 379 -0.24 28.47 -8.07
N LEU A 380 -0.76 28.48 -6.82
CA LEU A 380 -1.42 27.32 -6.22
C LEU A 380 -2.66 26.86 -6.97
N GLU A 381 -3.43 27.77 -7.53
CA GLU A 381 -4.72 27.47 -8.18
C GLU A 381 -4.61 27.32 -9.70
N GLU A 382 -3.42 27.41 -10.26
CA GLU A 382 -3.19 27.19 -11.69
C GLU A 382 -3.31 25.70 -12.05
N SER A 383 -3.61 25.42 -13.32
CA SER A 383 -3.69 24.05 -13.83
C SER A 383 -2.30 23.39 -13.92
N GLN A 384 -2.28 22.07 -13.97
CA GLN A 384 -1.01 21.32 -14.05
C GLN A 384 -0.25 21.65 -15.33
N GLU A 385 -0.95 21.84 -16.44
CA GLU A 385 -0.38 22.18 -17.76
C GLU A 385 0.36 23.52 -17.70
N ILE A 386 -0.28 24.54 -17.14
CA ILE A 386 0.32 25.88 -16.98
C ILE A 386 1.55 25.82 -16.06
N ILE A 387 1.47 25.03 -14.98
CA ILE A 387 2.59 24.86 -14.04
C ILE A 387 3.78 24.20 -14.72
N ILE A 388 3.55 23.17 -15.55
CA ILE A 388 4.61 22.50 -16.31
C ILE A 388 5.31 23.52 -17.21
N GLU A 389 4.56 24.27 -18.02
CA GLU A 389 5.10 25.29 -18.91
C GLU A 389 5.96 26.31 -18.16
N ARG A 390 5.42 26.87 -17.05
CA ARG A 390 6.15 27.89 -16.27
C ARG A 390 7.45 27.37 -15.66
N ILE A 391 7.45 26.13 -15.14
CA ILE A 391 8.66 25.56 -14.54
C ILE A 391 9.72 25.30 -15.60
N LEU A 392 9.33 24.79 -16.76
CA LEU A 392 10.26 24.59 -17.90
C LEU A 392 10.83 25.88 -18.40
N GLU A 393 10.02 26.93 -18.53
CA GLU A 393 10.48 28.27 -18.90
C GLU A 393 11.53 28.85 -17.91
N LEU A 394 11.29 28.67 -16.59
CA LEU A 394 12.23 29.11 -15.57
C LEU A 394 13.59 28.40 -15.66
N MET A 395 13.58 27.13 -16.09
CA MET A 395 14.80 26.33 -16.19
C MET A 395 15.57 26.57 -17.49
N GLN A 396 14.92 27.05 -18.51
CA GLN A 396 15.47 27.14 -19.88
C GLN A 396 16.80 27.89 -19.96
N SER A 397 16.96 28.97 -19.18
CA SER A 397 18.19 29.78 -19.20
C SER A 397 19.41 29.07 -18.58
N ASP A 398 19.18 28.07 -17.75
CA ASP A 398 20.21 27.39 -16.95
C ASP A 398 20.48 25.96 -17.44
N MET A 399 19.77 25.52 -18.50
CA MET A 399 19.95 24.22 -19.13
C MET A 399 20.93 24.30 -20.31
N ASP A 400 21.71 23.25 -20.45
CA ASP A 400 22.47 22.99 -21.67
C ASP A 400 21.66 22.14 -22.68
N ASP A 401 22.22 21.96 -23.87
CA ASP A 401 21.55 21.22 -24.95
C ASP A 401 21.21 19.76 -24.54
N GLU A 402 22.06 19.10 -23.76
CA GLU A 402 21.83 17.72 -23.27
C GLU A 402 20.64 17.65 -22.32
N ALA A 403 20.57 18.56 -21.35
CA ALA A 403 19.46 18.65 -20.41
C ALA A 403 18.13 18.98 -21.09
N PHE A 404 18.20 19.90 -22.09
CA PHE A 404 17.04 20.28 -22.88
C PHE A 404 16.52 19.11 -23.73
N GLU A 405 17.40 18.38 -24.43
CA GLU A 405 17.04 17.21 -25.22
C GLU A 405 16.41 16.13 -24.32
N TRP A 406 16.98 15.87 -23.13
CA TRP A 406 16.45 14.89 -22.18
C TRP A 406 15.04 15.26 -21.73
N ILE A 407 14.80 16.52 -21.35
CA ILE A 407 13.47 17.00 -20.92
C ILE A 407 12.46 16.94 -22.05
N SER A 408 12.86 17.28 -23.28
CA SER A 408 11.96 17.37 -24.44
C SER A 408 11.32 16.00 -24.79
N THR A 409 11.96 14.92 -24.41
CA THR A 409 11.51 13.54 -24.66
C THR A 409 10.99 12.84 -23.39
N ALA A 410 11.06 13.50 -22.22
CA ALA A 410 10.56 12.98 -20.95
C ALA A 410 9.02 13.07 -20.87
N SER A 411 8.42 12.10 -20.18
CA SER A 411 7.04 12.23 -19.70
C SER A 411 7.03 13.15 -18.48
N ILE A 412 6.17 14.14 -18.46
CA ILE A 412 6.15 15.19 -17.44
C ILE A 412 4.80 15.20 -16.73
N HIS A 413 4.84 15.24 -15.40
CA HIS A 413 3.65 15.32 -14.55
C HIS A 413 3.88 16.33 -13.42
N ALA A 414 2.90 17.19 -13.12
CA ALA A 414 2.94 18.10 -11.99
C ALA A 414 2.06 17.61 -10.84
N HIS A 415 2.55 17.70 -9.61
CA HIS A 415 1.80 17.36 -8.41
C HIS A 415 1.72 18.57 -7.47
N ARG A 416 0.52 18.84 -6.98
CA ARG A 416 0.23 19.97 -6.09
C ARG A 416 0.12 19.50 -4.64
N TRP A 417 1.04 19.95 -3.78
CA TRP A 417 0.99 19.79 -2.34
C TRP A 417 0.36 21.03 -1.70
N ARG A 418 -0.95 21.03 -1.51
CA ARG A 418 -1.66 22.15 -0.88
C ARG A 418 -1.27 22.34 0.59
N PHE A 419 -1.03 21.25 1.29
CA PHE A 419 -0.65 21.21 2.70
C PHE A 419 0.75 20.62 2.85
N ALA A 420 1.76 21.28 2.25
CA ALA A 420 3.12 20.76 2.25
C ALA A 420 3.79 20.85 3.62
N ARG A 421 3.73 22.02 4.25
CA ARG A 421 4.32 22.27 5.57
C ARG A 421 3.40 23.17 6.42
N PRO A 422 3.10 22.83 7.68
CA PRO A 422 2.35 23.69 8.58
C PRO A 422 3.17 24.92 8.99
N LYS A 423 2.53 26.09 9.08
CA LYS A 423 3.20 27.36 9.48
C LYS A 423 3.14 27.62 10.98
N MET A 424 2.23 26.98 11.69
CA MET A 424 2.05 27.13 13.13
C MET A 424 1.43 25.89 13.76
N VAL A 425 1.50 25.78 15.08
CA VAL A 425 0.79 24.76 15.86
C VAL A 425 -0.69 25.14 15.90
N PRO A 426 -1.63 24.21 15.71
CA PRO A 426 -3.05 24.48 15.83
C PRO A 426 -3.45 24.78 17.29
N LYS A 427 -4.61 25.42 17.46
CA LYS A 427 -5.22 25.56 18.75
C LYS A 427 -5.58 24.19 19.30
N GLU A 428 -5.24 23.93 20.55
CA GLU A 428 -5.58 22.70 21.26
C GLU A 428 -7.10 22.55 21.40
N VAL A 429 -7.55 21.33 21.32
CA VAL A 429 -8.93 20.91 21.55
C VAL A 429 -8.93 19.66 22.41
N ASP A 430 -9.94 19.54 23.24
CA ASP A 430 -10.13 18.37 24.10
C ASP A 430 -11.46 17.70 23.77
N ILE A 431 -11.39 16.58 23.03
CA ILE A 431 -12.53 15.75 22.68
C ILE A 431 -12.29 14.38 23.32
N GLU A 432 -13.29 13.84 24.00
CA GLU A 432 -13.11 12.67 24.89
C GLU A 432 -12.50 11.46 24.17
N ARG A 433 -12.98 11.16 22.95
CA ARG A 433 -12.63 9.92 22.22
C ARG A 433 -11.87 10.16 20.93
N ILE A 434 -11.50 11.41 20.66
CA ILE A 434 -10.81 11.79 19.43
C ILE A 434 -9.55 12.55 19.81
N CYS A 435 -8.41 12.04 19.36
CA CYS A 435 -7.12 12.70 19.45
C CYS A 435 -6.58 13.02 18.05
N PHE A 436 -5.66 13.98 18.01
CA PHE A 436 -5.06 14.45 16.76
C PHE A 436 -3.56 14.28 16.81
N ALA A 437 -2.95 13.88 15.68
CA ALA A 437 -1.52 13.83 15.52
C ALA A 437 -1.11 14.26 14.10
N GLY A 438 0.15 14.54 13.91
CA GLY A 438 0.71 14.99 12.63
C GLY A 438 1.85 15.96 12.86
N ASP A 439 2.52 16.33 11.79
CA ASP A 439 3.67 17.24 11.81
C ASP A 439 3.33 18.69 12.16
N SER A 440 2.05 19.01 12.35
CA SER A 440 1.56 20.32 12.84
C SER A 440 1.53 20.42 14.35
N TRP A 441 1.59 19.30 15.07
CA TRP A 441 1.31 19.23 16.52
C TRP A 441 2.55 19.26 17.39
N SER A 442 3.73 19.10 16.82
CA SER A 442 5.00 19.14 17.54
C SER A 442 6.05 19.94 16.77
N LYS A 443 7.11 20.36 17.43
CA LYS A 443 8.23 21.09 16.81
C LYS A 443 9.43 20.18 16.66
N PRO A 444 10.25 20.37 15.60
CA PRO A 444 10.10 21.37 14.53
C PRO A 444 8.97 21.03 13.57
N LEU A 445 8.13 22.02 13.22
CA LEU A 445 6.96 21.82 12.36
C LEU A 445 7.33 21.26 10.98
N GLY A 446 6.47 20.39 10.44
CA GLY A 446 6.64 19.85 9.08
C GLY A 446 7.69 18.76 8.97
N THR A 447 8.19 18.20 10.08
CA THR A 447 9.21 17.16 10.10
C THR A 447 8.64 15.78 10.46
N ILE A 448 9.41 14.74 10.14
CA ILE A 448 9.10 13.36 10.52
C ILE A 448 9.13 13.19 12.04
N GLU A 449 10.11 13.82 12.71
CA GLU A 449 10.24 13.82 14.16
C GLU A 449 8.98 14.40 14.83
N ALA A 450 8.50 15.53 14.33
CA ALA A 450 7.26 16.14 14.83
C ALA A 450 6.04 15.22 14.65
N ALA A 451 5.96 14.54 13.52
CA ALA A 451 4.90 13.57 13.25
C ALA A 451 4.94 12.38 14.22
N ILE A 452 6.13 11.85 14.50
CA ILE A 452 6.34 10.75 15.46
C ILE A 452 6.05 11.19 16.89
N ASP A 453 6.57 12.33 17.32
CA ASP A 453 6.39 12.82 18.68
C ASP A 453 4.93 13.16 18.96
N SER A 454 4.23 13.79 18.03
CA SER A 454 2.79 14.04 18.18
C SER A 454 1.99 12.73 18.28
N ALA A 455 2.37 11.69 17.54
CA ALA A 455 1.73 10.37 17.63
C ALA A 455 1.91 9.74 19.01
N LYS A 456 3.12 9.83 19.61
CA LYS A 456 3.36 9.36 21.00
C LYS A 456 2.44 10.05 22.00
N TRP A 457 2.35 11.39 21.91
CA TRP A 457 1.50 12.18 22.79
C TRP A 457 0.03 11.83 22.62
N SER A 458 -0.45 11.74 21.38
CA SER A 458 -1.86 11.41 21.10
C SER A 458 -2.25 10.02 21.58
N VAL A 459 -1.38 9.02 21.43
CA VAL A 459 -1.63 7.68 21.97
C VAL A 459 -1.66 7.70 23.50
N ALA A 460 -0.71 8.38 24.14
CA ALA A 460 -0.68 8.49 25.61
C ALA A 460 -1.92 9.21 26.14
N GLU A 461 -2.32 10.31 25.53
CA GLU A 461 -3.52 11.06 25.87
C GLU A 461 -4.79 10.23 25.70
N LEU A 462 -4.93 9.50 24.58
CA LEU A 462 -6.07 8.65 24.29
C LEU A 462 -6.23 7.55 25.34
N LEU A 463 -5.14 6.84 25.66
CA LEU A 463 -5.15 5.79 26.68
C LEU A 463 -5.48 6.36 28.08
N PHE A 464 -4.97 7.56 28.39
CA PHE A 464 -5.29 8.23 29.65
C PHE A 464 -6.77 8.61 29.75
N LYS A 465 -7.34 9.21 28.69
CA LYS A 465 -8.78 9.56 28.62
C LYS A 465 -9.68 8.34 28.78
N LEU A 466 -9.32 7.23 28.20
CA LEU A 466 -10.06 5.97 28.31
C LEU A 466 -9.78 5.21 29.63
N LYS A 467 -8.89 5.72 30.48
CA LYS A 467 -8.41 5.05 31.70
C LYS A 467 -7.83 3.65 31.44
N LEU A 468 -7.25 3.46 30.25
CA LEU A 468 -6.58 2.23 29.85
C LEU A 468 -5.10 2.28 30.26
N THR A 469 -4.55 1.14 30.61
CA THR A 469 -3.13 1.01 30.92
C THR A 469 -2.48 0.01 29.98
N THR A 470 -1.17 0.07 29.83
CA THR A 470 -0.39 -0.91 29.05
C THR A 470 -0.47 -2.34 29.60
N GLN A 471 -1.14 -2.54 30.75
CA GLN A 471 -1.29 -3.84 31.43
C GLN A 471 -2.68 -4.49 31.23
N ASP A 472 -3.66 -3.78 30.67
CA ASP A 472 -5.04 -4.30 30.54
C ASP A 472 -5.23 -5.36 29.42
N LYS A 473 -4.15 -6.01 29.02
CA LYS A 473 -4.14 -7.12 28.02
C LYS A 473 -5.05 -8.31 28.34
N LYS A 474 -5.60 -8.40 29.56
CA LYS A 474 -6.31 -9.60 30.00
C LYS A 474 -7.83 -9.54 29.90
N SER A 475 -8.46 -8.37 29.73
CA SER A 475 -9.92 -8.26 29.81
C SER A 475 -10.67 -8.36 28.48
N HIS A 476 -10.03 -8.10 27.33
CA HIS A 476 -10.70 -8.15 26.03
C HIS A 476 -10.63 -9.49 25.28
N GLN A 477 -9.82 -10.45 25.76
CA GLN A 477 -9.77 -11.80 25.16
C GLN A 477 -10.84 -12.78 25.69
N THR A 478 -11.71 -12.38 26.61
CA THR A 478 -12.65 -13.30 27.28
C THR A 478 -14.09 -13.23 26.77
N THR A 479 -14.39 -12.52 25.67
CA THR A 479 -15.76 -12.40 25.15
C THR A 479 -15.95 -12.96 23.74
N LEU A 480 -15.08 -13.87 23.32
CA LEU A 480 -15.26 -14.62 22.06
C LEU A 480 -15.11 -16.13 22.35
N PHE A 481 -16.11 -16.70 23.03
CA PHE A 481 -16.49 -18.13 22.95
C PHE A 481 -18.00 -18.26 23.03
#